data_fe2519bf7b4dccd7a45d3c100d372c5e
#
_entry.id   fe2519bf7b4dccd7a45d3c100d372c5e
#
_cell.length_a   1.000
_cell.length_b   1.000
_cell.length_c   1.000
_cell.angle_alpha   90.00
_cell.angle_beta   90.00
_cell.angle_gamma   90.00
#
_symmetry.space_group_name_H-M   'P 1'
#
loop_
_entity.id
_entity.type
_entity.pdbx_description
1 polymer ?
#
loop_
_entity_poly.entity_id
_entity_poly.type
_entity_poly.pdbx_seq_one_letter_code
_entity_poly.pdbx_strand_id
1 'polypeptide(L)'
;MRHARLSDSRLPDLTRLLPPWPGECVTVDGAEVFLRRTPASSDGAEPALYVHGLGGASTNWTDLAGLLAERFDAAAVDLPGFGHSPGPPDGDYSIAARVRLVSRLIEAREAGSVHLLGNSLGGLVCLIVAATRPDLIRTLTLISPAMPAFRPPGRSDPLIPLLLLPGFARLAERRLTRLTPEARAREVIELCFADPSRIPEQRLAEAAEEVRRRSELPWAMDAFTGSLRGLVRCYFSRGPASPWRLARSVQAPTLVMWGDQDRLVHVSLAARTAAAIPDARLLVLPNVGHTAQLEDPRTTARAVLALVEDAAATPGPRRDRT
;
A
#
# COMPACT_ATOMS: atom_id res chain seq x y z
N MET A 1 -3.15 -8.87 -22.31
CA MET A 1 -2.68 -8.76 -20.92
C MET A 1 -1.28 -9.37 -20.86
N ARG A 2 -0.28 -8.64 -20.38
CA ARG A 2 1.08 -9.14 -20.22
C ARG A 2 1.20 -9.80 -18.85
N HIS A 3 1.91 -10.92 -18.74
CA HIS A 3 2.30 -11.49 -17.45
C HIS A 3 3.59 -10.83 -16.98
N ALA A 4 3.71 -10.61 -15.68
CA ALA A 4 4.94 -10.13 -15.08
C ALA A 4 5.99 -11.27 -15.12
N ARG A 5 7.26 -10.89 -15.31
CA ARG A 5 8.41 -11.74 -15.08
C ARG A 5 8.97 -11.49 -13.68
N LEU A 6 9.86 -12.31 -13.24
CA LEU A 6 10.67 -12.09 -12.04
C LEU A 6 12.10 -11.76 -12.46
N SER A 7 12.71 -10.78 -11.81
CA SER A 7 14.11 -10.44 -12.03
C SER A 7 15.03 -11.53 -11.46
N ASP A 8 16.11 -11.82 -12.16
CA ASP A 8 17.19 -12.69 -11.71
C ASP A 8 18.24 -11.94 -10.87
N SER A 9 18.07 -10.63 -10.68
CA SER A 9 18.95 -9.81 -9.87
C SER A 9 19.12 -10.38 -8.46
N ARG A 10 20.36 -10.34 -7.96
CA ARG A 10 20.67 -10.79 -6.60
C ARG A 10 19.92 -9.92 -5.59
N LEU A 11 19.25 -10.55 -4.67
CA LEU A 11 18.61 -9.87 -3.53
C LEU A 11 19.46 -10.04 -2.28
N PRO A 12 19.46 -9.04 -1.39
CA PRO A 12 20.04 -9.18 -0.05
C PRO A 12 19.46 -10.38 0.71
N ASP A 13 20.26 -10.92 1.64
CA ASP A 13 19.80 -12.00 2.49
C ASP A 13 18.97 -11.45 3.66
N LEU A 14 17.79 -12.05 3.89
CA LEU A 14 16.90 -11.73 5.02
C LEU A 14 17.04 -12.73 6.18
N THR A 15 18.12 -13.52 6.25
CA THR A 15 18.36 -14.44 7.37
C THR A 15 18.40 -13.72 8.72
N ARG A 16 18.80 -12.46 8.74
CA ARG A 16 18.67 -11.57 9.89
C ARG A 16 17.66 -10.47 9.55
N LEU A 17 16.49 -10.53 10.19
CA LEU A 17 15.48 -9.47 10.06
C LEU A 17 15.99 -8.16 10.64
N LEU A 18 15.85 -7.10 9.88
CA LEU A 18 16.17 -5.76 10.33
C LEU A 18 15.05 -5.23 11.23
N PRO A 19 15.35 -4.37 12.23
CA PRO A 19 14.30 -3.61 12.91
C PRO A 19 13.60 -2.69 11.92
N PRO A 20 12.41 -2.12 12.27
CA PRO A 20 11.78 -1.10 11.46
C PRO A 20 12.75 0.05 11.15
N TRP A 21 12.77 0.47 9.89
CA TRP A 21 13.61 1.57 9.44
C TRP A 21 13.36 2.85 10.26
N PRO A 22 14.39 3.69 10.49
CA PRO A 22 14.22 4.95 11.19
C PRO A 22 13.25 5.86 10.44
N GLY A 23 12.61 6.75 11.16
CA GLY A 23 11.64 7.67 10.57
C GLY A 23 11.60 8.99 11.31
N GLU A 24 10.96 9.96 10.68
CA GLU A 24 10.81 11.33 11.15
C GLU A 24 9.43 11.87 10.79
N CYS A 25 8.94 12.84 11.55
CA CYS A 25 7.77 13.62 11.18
C CYS A 25 8.17 14.71 10.18
N VAL A 26 7.37 14.84 9.13
CA VAL A 26 7.49 15.93 8.16
C VAL A 26 6.16 16.66 8.03
N THR A 27 6.21 17.96 7.75
CA THR A 27 5.00 18.76 7.52
C THR A 27 4.81 18.97 6.02
N VAL A 28 3.65 18.58 5.51
CA VAL A 28 3.28 18.76 4.10
C VAL A 28 1.89 19.39 4.04
N ASP A 29 1.77 20.55 3.40
CA ASP A 29 0.54 21.35 3.32
C ASP A 29 -0.14 21.55 4.70
N GLY A 30 0.66 21.74 5.76
CA GLY A 30 0.17 21.92 7.13
C GLY A 30 -0.27 20.65 7.85
N ALA A 31 -0.20 19.49 7.19
CA ALA A 31 -0.42 18.19 7.82
C ALA A 31 0.91 17.58 8.25
N GLU A 32 0.98 17.13 9.52
CA GLU A 32 2.11 16.35 10.01
C GLU A 32 1.93 14.88 9.62
N VAL A 33 2.96 14.29 9.04
CA VAL A 33 2.99 12.88 8.68
C VAL A 33 4.35 12.27 9.00
N PHE A 34 4.34 10.99 9.36
CA PHE A 34 5.55 10.26 9.67
C PHE A 34 6.02 9.46 8.45
N LEU A 35 7.30 9.57 8.13
CA LEU A 35 7.96 8.84 7.06
C LEU A 35 9.07 7.96 7.63
N ARG A 36 9.08 6.67 7.31
CA ARG A 36 10.26 5.82 7.50
C ARG A 36 11.12 5.88 6.25
N ARG A 37 12.41 6.12 6.44
CA ARG A 37 13.36 6.20 5.34
C ARG A 37 14.22 4.94 5.29
N THR A 38 14.29 4.35 4.11
CA THR A 38 15.23 3.28 3.80
C THR A 38 16.27 3.89 2.87
N PRO A 39 17.46 4.26 3.41
CA PRO A 39 18.48 4.87 2.60
C PRO A 39 18.99 3.89 1.54
N ALA A 40 19.35 4.43 0.39
CA ALA A 40 20.01 3.66 -0.64
C ALA A 40 21.31 3.02 -0.14
N SER A 41 21.56 1.80 -0.56
CA SER A 41 22.83 1.09 -0.28
C SER A 41 23.80 1.14 -1.46
N SER A 42 23.42 1.82 -2.58
CA SER A 42 24.26 2.00 -3.75
C SER A 42 24.11 3.38 -4.37
N ASP A 43 25.15 3.84 -5.05
CA ASP A 43 25.08 5.04 -5.86
C ASP A 43 24.14 4.83 -7.05
N GLY A 44 23.35 5.89 -7.39
CA GLY A 44 22.38 5.84 -8.50
C GLY A 44 21.05 5.18 -8.18
N ALA A 45 20.75 4.91 -6.90
CA ALA A 45 19.43 4.48 -6.47
C ALA A 45 18.36 5.53 -6.80
N GLU A 46 17.18 5.06 -7.20
CA GLU A 46 16.09 5.90 -7.66
C GLU A 46 15.07 6.13 -6.54
N PRO A 47 14.38 7.30 -6.52
CA PRO A 47 13.45 7.60 -5.45
C PRO A 47 12.21 6.69 -5.50
N ALA A 48 11.81 6.14 -4.34
CA ALA A 48 10.60 5.34 -4.19
C ALA A 48 9.74 5.80 -3.01
N LEU A 49 8.41 5.63 -3.13
CA LEU A 49 7.46 5.89 -2.06
C LEU A 49 6.51 4.71 -1.89
N TYR A 50 6.33 4.28 -0.65
CA TYR A 50 5.48 3.15 -0.28
C TYR A 50 4.27 3.62 0.53
N VAL A 51 3.06 3.14 0.16
CA VAL A 51 1.79 3.55 0.75
C VAL A 51 1.03 2.32 1.26
N HIS A 52 0.83 2.25 2.57
CA HIS A 52 0.17 1.10 3.22
C HIS A 52 -1.35 1.07 3.04
N GLY A 53 -1.97 -0.05 3.35
CA GLY A 53 -3.41 -0.29 3.33
C GLY A 53 -4.16 0.25 4.56
N LEU A 54 -5.47 0.07 4.59
CA LEU A 54 -6.32 0.42 5.72
C LEU A 54 -5.88 -0.34 6.99
N GLY A 55 -5.63 0.39 8.07
CA GLY A 55 -5.17 -0.20 9.33
C GLY A 55 -3.70 -0.63 9.35
N GLY A 56 -2.96 -0.43 8.26
CA GLY A 56 -1.53 -0.67 8.19
C GLY A 56 -0.69 0.51 8.69
N ALA A 57 0.63 0.39 8.51
CA ALA A 57 1.62 1.41 8.81
C ALA A 57 2.84 1.26 7.88
N SER A 58 3.76 2.21 7.93
CA SER A 58 5.02 2.19 7.18
C SER A 58 5.87 0.95 7.46
N THR A 59 5.72 0.34 8.64
CA THR A 59 6.36 -0.93 9.01
C THR A 59 5.98 -2.10 8.11
N ASN A 60 4.86 -2.04 7.42
CA ASN A 60 4.45 -3.07 6.45
C ASN A 60 5.41 -3.20 5.25
N TRP A 61 6.34 -2.28 5.10
CA TRP A 61 7.29 -2.23 4.00
C TRP A 61 8.72 -2.57 4.40
N THR A 62 8.99 -2.85 5.69
CA THR A 62 10.34 -2.99 6.26
C THR A 62 11.20 -3.98 5.48
N ASP A 63 10.72 -5.21 5.24
CA ASP A 63 11.48 -6.24 4.56
C ASP A 63 11.61 -5.97 3.07
N LEU A 64 10.53 -5.59 2.41
CA LEU A 64 10.55 -5.26 0.99
C LEU A 64 11.48 -4.07 0.70
N ALA A 65 11.43 -3.02 1.53
CA ALA A 65 12.31 -1.87 1.40
C ALA A 65 13.78 -2.25 1.53
N GLY A 66 14.12 -3.13 2.49
CA GLY A 66 15.48 -3.65 2.65
C GLY A 66 15.95 -4.47 1.45
N LEU A 67 15.08 -5.30 0.87
CA LEU A 67 15.40 -6.06 -0.34
C LEU A 67 15.63 -5.18 -1.57
N LEU A 68 15.05 -3.99 -1.60
CA LEU A 68 15.11 -3.05 -2.72
C LEU A 68 16.10 -1.89 -2.49
N ALA A 69 16.83 -1.85 -1.36
CA ALA A 69 17.68 -0.72 -0.99
C ALA A 69 18.88 -0.51 -1.93
N GLU A 70 19.33 -1.52 -2.67
CA GLU A 70 20.33 -1.34 -3.73
C GLU A 70 19.78 -0.56 -4.93
N ARG A 71 18.45 -0.58 -5.12
CA ARG A 71 17.81 0.06 -6.28
C ARG A 71 17.07 1.34 -5.92
N PHE A 72 16.59 1.45 -4.67
CA PHE A 72 15.73 2.55 -4.25
C PHE A 72 16.28 3.31 -3.05
N ASP A 73 16.25 4.65 -3.15
CA ASP A 73 16.19 5.55 -2.00
C ASP A 73 14.72 5.72 -1.63
N ALA A 74 14.27 4.95 -0.64
CA ALA A 74 12.85 4.78 -0.38
C ALA A 74 12.35 5.50 0.86
N ALA A 75 11.08 5.90 0.82
CA ALA A 75 10.32 6.28 2.01
C ALA A 75 8.99 5.51 2.06
N ALA A 76 8.58 5.13 3.27
CA ALA A 76 7.26 4.57 3.55
C ALA A 76 6.47 5.56 4.41
N VAL A 77 5.30 5.99 3.95
CA VAL A 77 4.47 6.96 4.68
C VAL A 77 3.52 6.25 5.63
N ASP A 78 3.38 6.78 6.84
CA ASP A 78 2.22 6.53 7.69
C ASP A 78 1.10 7.48 7.25
N LEU A 79 0.03 6.96 6.67
CA LEU A 79 -1.11 7.78 6.27
C LEU A 79 -1.76 8.44 7.51
N PRO A 80 -2.34 9.65 7.38
CA PRO A 80 -2.93 10.36 8.51
C PRO A 80 -3.91 9.50 9.33
N GLY A 81 -3.67 9.47 10.65
CA GLY A 81 -4.41 8.66 11.61
C GLY A 81 -3.89 7.24 11.80
N PHE A 82 -2.82 6.84 11.09
CA PHE A 82 -2.18 5.53 11.20
C PHE A 82 -0.70 5.66 11.52
N GLY A 83 -0.12 4.54 11.98
CA GLY A 83 1.28 4.54 12.33
C GLY A 83 1.60 5.61 13.38
N HIS A 84 2.64 6.37 13.15
CA HIS A 84 3.03 7.52 13.98
C HIS A 84 2.44 8.85 13.50
N SER A 85 1.66 8.86 12.40
CA SER A 85 1.01 10.06 11.91
C SER A 85 -0.22 10.41 12.74
N PRO A 86 -0.37 11.67 13.19
CA PRO A 86 -1.61 12.12 13.81
C PRO A 86 -2.79 12.07 12.84
N GLY A 87 -4.00 12.20 13.37
CA GLY A 87 -5.19 12.41 12.55
C GLY A 87 -5.09 13.73 11.77
N PRO A 88 -5.72 13.83 10.58
CA PRO A 88 -5.71 15.08 9.83
C PRO A 88 -6.45 16.17 10.60
N PRO A 89 -5.94 17.42 10.63
CA PRO A 89 -6.51 18.51 11.44
C PRO A 89 -7.97 18.83 11.12
N ASP A 90 -8.37 18.62 9.86
CA ASP A 90 -9.73 18.83 9.36
C ASP A 90 -10.63 17.59 9.47
N GLY A 91 -10.10 16.44 9.95
CA GLY A 91 -10.81 15.18 10.03
C GLY A 91 -11.11 14.55 8.67
N ASP A 92 -10.48 15.00 7.58
CA ASP A 92 -10.71 14.47 6.23
C ASP A 92 -9.93 13.19 5.94
N TYR A 93 -10.57 12.05 6.18
CA TYR A 93 -10.05 10.73 5.86
C TYR A 93 -10.41 10.24 4.44
N SER A 94 -10.83 11.12 3.55
CA SER A 94 -11.22 10.76 2.18
C SER A 94 -10.04 10.25 1.34
N ILE A 95 -10.35 9.49 0.29
CA ILE A 95 -9.35 9.08 -0.70
C ILE A 95 -8.73 10.30 -1.39
N ALA A 96 -9.53 11.34 -1.66
CA ALA A 96 -9.05 12.58 -2.28
C ALA A 96 -7.99 13.30 -1.43
N ALA A 97 -8.19 13.39 -0.10
CA ALA A 97 -7.22 13.97 0.82
C ALA A 97 -5.88 13.19 0.79
N ARG A 98 -5.94 11.85 0.79
CA ARG A 98 -4.75 11.00 0.70
C ARG A 98 -4.03 11.12 -0.64
N VAL A 99 -4.77 11.24 -1.74
CA VAL A 99 -4.20 11.48 -3.07
C VAL A 99 -3.43 12.82 -3.09
N ARG A 100 -4.02 13.89 -2.55
CA ARG A 100 -3.33 15.18 -2.43
C ARG A 100 -2.06 15.04 -1.60
N LEU A 101 -2.15 14.45 -0.41
CA LEU A 101 -1.00 14.24 0.47
C LEU A 101 0.13 13.47 -0.22
N VAL A 102 -0.16 12.31 -0.83
CA VAL A 102 0.85 11.49 -1.49
C VAL A 102 1.50 12.25 -2.66
N SER A 103 0.71 13.00 -3.44
CA SER A 103 1.25 13.86 -4.51
C SER A 103 2.20 14.92 -3.96
N ARG A 104 1.82 15.60 -2.87
CA ARG A 104 2.66 16.63 -2.24
C ARG A 104 3.92 16.06 -1.59
N LEU A 105 3.83 14.86 -0.99
CA LEU A 105 5.01 14.16 -0.47
C LEU A 105 6.03 13.85 -1.57
N ILE A 106 5.57 13.47 -2.76
CA ILE A 106 6.47 13.22 -3.90
C ILE A 106 7.11 14.53 -4.37
N GLU A 107 6.31 15.60 -4.51
CA GLU A 107 6.80 16.93 -4.91
C GLU A 107 7.84 17.48 -3.91
N ALA A 108 7.57 17.37 -2.62
CA ALA A 108 8.44 17.87 -1.56
C ALA A 108 9.81 17.17 -1.48
N ARG A 109 9.94 15.98 -2.05
CA ARG A 109 11.25 15.30 -2.14
C ARG A 109 12.20 15.91 -3.17
N GLU A 110 11.69 16.71 -4.10
CA GLU A 110 12.47 17.37 -5.19
C GLU A 110 13.35 16.39 -6.01
N ALA A 111 13.05 15.10 -5.91
CA ALA A 111 13.81 14.02 -6.53
C ALA A 111 13.27 13.62 -7.92
N GLY A 112 12.31 14.40 -8.46
CA GLY A 112 11.62 14.11 -9.71
C GLY A 112 10.58 13.00 -9.58
N SER A 113 10.36 12.23 -10.65
CA SER A 113 9.38 11.13 -10.63
C SER A 113 9.87 9.95 -9.81
N VAL A 114 8.93 9.29 -9.08
CA VAL A 114 9.23 8.20 -8.16
C VAL A 114 8.70 6.85 -8.65
N HIS A 115 9.28 5.78 -8.13
CA HIS A 115 8.65 4.47 -8.11
C HIS A 115 7.61 4.45 -6.99
N LEU A 116 6.32 4.33 -7.34
CA LEU A 116 5.22 4.39 -6.39
C LEU A 116 4.63 3.01 -6.15
N LEU A 117 4.64 2.56 -4.89
CA LEU A 117 4.13 1.25 -4.51
C LEU A 117 2.99 1.42 -3.49
N GLY A 118 1.89 0.69 -3.68
CA GLY A 118 0.76 0.75 -2.75
C GLY A 118 0.04 -0.57 -2.58
N ASN A 119 -0.37 -0.84 -1.33
CA ASN A 119 -1.18 -2.01 -0.99
C ASN A 119 -2.61 -1.61 -0.64
N SER A 120 -3.60 -2.36 -1.09
CA SER A 120 -5.01 -2.23 -0.71
C SER A 120 -5.55 -0.79 -0.92
N LEU A 121 -6.00 -0.10 0.15
CA LEU A 121 -6.39 1.31 0.14
C LEU A 121 -5.24 2.18 -0.42
N GLY A 122 -4.01 1.96 0.03
CA GLY A 122 -2.82 2.64 -0.50
C GLY A 122 -2.63 2.39 -1.99
N GLY A 123 -2.92 1.17 -2.47
CA GLY A 123 -2.90 0.82 -3.89
C GLY A 123 -3.92 1.62 -4.71
N LEU A 124 -5.13 1.82 -4.18
CA LEU A 124 -6.13 2.69 -4.82
C LEU A 124 -5.68 4.15 -4.85
N VAL A 125 -5.10 4.65 -3.75
CA VAL A 125 -4.53 6.02 -3.69
C VAL A 125 -3.42 6.16 -4.74
N CYS A 126 -2.46 5.24 -4.80
CA CYS A 126 -1.36 5.25 -5.76
C CYS A 126 -1.85 5.21 -7.22
N LEU A 127 -2.87 4.41 -7.52
CA LEU A 127 -3.50 4.36 -8.84
C LEU A 127 -4.07 5.73 -9.23
N ILE A 128 -4.77 6.40 -8.32
CA ILE A 128 -5.37 7.71 -8.59
C ILE A 128 -4.29 8.77 -8.76
N VAL A 129 -3.23 8.76 -7.93
CA VAL A 129 -2.07 9.65 -8.11
C VAL A 129 -1.45 9.45 -9.50
N ALA A 130 -1.18 8.20 -9.89
CA ALA A 130 -0.59 7.89 -11.20
C ALA A 130 -1.47 8.32 -12.38
N ALA A 131 -2.79 8.26 -12.21
CA ALA A 131 -3.74 8.68 -13.24
C ALA A 131 -3.89 10.21 -13.36
N THR A 132 -3.74 10.95 -12.24
CA THR A 132 -3.98 12.40 -12.17
C THR A 132 -2.69 13.22 -12.21
N ARG A 133 -1.57 12.62 -11.82
CA ARG A 133 -0.22 13.23 -11.80
C ARG A 133 0.80 12.28 -12.43
N PRO A 134 0.66 11.99 -13.74
CA PRO A 134 1.58 11.09 -14.45
C PRO A 134 3.02 11.62 -14.48
N ASP A 135 3.21 12.93 -14.31
CA ASP A 135 4.51 13.61 -14.22
C ASP A 135 5.32 13.16 -13.01
N LEU A 136 4.66 12.74 -11.93
CA LEU A 136 5.30 12.33 -10.67
C LEU A 136 5.68 10.83 -10.64
N ILE A 137 5.23 10.03 -11.59
CA ILE A 137 5.33 8.57 -11.49
C ILE A 137 6.22 7.97 -12.56
N ARG A 138 7.28 7.29 -12.12
CA ARG A 138 8.20 6.54 -12.99
C ARG A 138 7.69 5.12 -13.26
N THR A 139 7.33 4.39 -12.22
CA THR A 139 6.62 3.11 -12.30
C THR A 139 5.58 3.01 -11.18
N LEU A 140 4.57 2.19 -11.37
CA LEU A 140 3.51 1.95 -10.40
C LEU A 140 3.45 0.46 -10.03
N THR A 141 3.47 0.15 -8.74
CA THR A 141 3.21 -1.22 -8.23
C THR A 141 1.97 -1.22 -7.36
N LEU A 142 0.99 -2.01 -7.76
CA LEU A 142 -0.29 -2.17 -7.08
C LEU A 142 -0.39 -3.57 -6.49
N ILE A 143 -0.37 -3.68 -5.16
CA ILE A 143 -0.52 -4.95 -4.45
C ILE A 143 -1.94 -5.03 -3.90
N SER A 144 -2.74 -5.95 -4.44
CA SER A 144 -4.14 -6.16 -4.05
C SER A 144 -4.91 -4.83 -3.89
N PRO A 145 -4.87 -3.88 -4.88
CA PRO A 145 -5.46 -2.57 -4.72
C PRO A 145 -6.96 -2.67 -4.45
N ALA A 146 -7.47 -1.81 -3.56
CA ALA A 146 -8.87 -1.78 -3.17
C ALA A 146 -9.75 -1.21 -4.29
N MET A 147 -9.84 -1.93 -5.40
CA MET A 147 -10.67 -1.55 -6.55
C MET A 147 -12.17 -1.81 -6.28
N PRO A 148 -13.07 -0.94 -6.80
CA PRO A 148 -14.50 -1.11 -6.60
C PRO A 148 -15.02 -2.46 -7.11
N ALA A 149 -15.70 -3.22 -6.24
CA ALA A 149 -16.44 -4.42 -6.60
C ALA A 149 -17.89 -4.28 -6.09
N PHE A 150 -18.86 -4.44 -6.98
CA PHE A 150 -20.28 -4.35 -6.61
C PHE A 150 -20.86 -5.67 -6.10
N ARG A 151 -20.12 -6.76 -6.22
CA ARG A 151 -20.44 -8.03 -5.59
C ARG A 151 -19.29 -8.35 -4.63
N PRO A 152 -19.54 -8.44 -3.31
CA PRO A 152 -18.53 -8.98 -2.43
C PRO A 152 -18.20 -10.40 -2.92
N PRO A 153 -16.95 -10.70 -3.20
CA PRO A 153 -16.58 -12.07 -3.50
C PRO A 153 -16.85 -12.91 -2.25
N GLY A 154 -17.26 -14.16 -2.44
CA GLY A 154 -17.86 -15.03 -1.42
C GLY A 154 -17.03 -15.42 -0.21
N ARG A 155 -15.99 -14.68 0.15
CA ARG A 155 -15.14 -14.85 1.33
C ARG A 155 -14.63 -13.56 1.98
N SER A 156 -15.12 -12.39 1.58
CA SER A 156 -14.85 -11.15 2.33
C SER A 156 -15.42 -11.29 3.74
N ASP A 157 -14.69 -10.85 4.76
CA ASP A 157 -15.22 -10.84 6.13
C ASP A 157 -16.53 -10.03 6.16
N PRO A 158 -17.68 -10.68 6.45
CA PRO A 158 -18.98 -10.04 6.45
C PRO A 158 -19.12 -8.95 7.53
N LEU A 159 -18.19 -8.89 8.48
CA LEU A 159 -18.18 -7.91 9.56
C LEU A 159 -17.64 -6.55 9.13
N ILE A 160 -16.78 -6.49 8.10
CA ILE A 160 -16.20 -5.21 7.65
C ILE A 160 -17.27 -4.19 7.21
N PRO A 161 -18.28 -4.54 6.40
CA PRO A 161 -19.35 -3.61 6.06
C PRO A 161 -20.19 -3.15 7.27
N LEU A 162 -20.31 -4.00 8.30
CA LEU A 162 -21.06 -3.66 9.51
C LEU A 162 -20.40 -2.53 10.32
N LEU A 163 -19.08 -2.33 10.19
CA LEU A 163 -18.37 -1.22 10.83
C LEU A 163 -18.84 0.16 10.30
N LEU A 164 -19.52 0.21 9.16
CA LEU A 164 -20.12 1.42 8.63
C LEU A 164 -21.45 1.79 9.29
N LEU A 165 -22.08 0.84 9.99
CA LEU A 165 -23.34 1.09 10.69
C LEU A 165 -23.11 1.86 12.00
N PRO A 166 -23.96 2.84 12.33
CA PRO A 166 -23.89 3.56 13.59
C PRO A 166 -23.90 2.60 14.79
N GLY A 167 -22.97 2.78 15.73
CA GLY A 167 -22.85 1.96 16.93
C GLY A 167 -22.07 0.64 16.77
N PHE A 168 -21.99 0.05 15.59
CA PHE A 168 -21.24 -1.19 15.36
C PHE A 168 -19.73 -1.00 15.56
N ALA A 169 -19.18 0.13 15.13
CA ALA A 169 -17.78 0.47 15.37
C ALA A 169 -17.45 0.45 16.88
N ARG A 170 -18.31 1.04 17.72
CA ARG A 170 -18.13 1.02 19.19
C ARG A 170 -18.24 -0.38 19.78
N LEU A 171 -19.14 -1.23 19.22
CA LEU A 171 -19.27 -2.63 19.67
C LEU A 171 -18.03 -3.45 19.29
N ALA A 172 -17.53 -3.26 18.07
CA ALA A 172 -16.29 -3.89 17.61
C ALA A 172 -15.09 -3.45 18.46
N GLU A 173 -14.97 -2.16 18.77
CA GLU A 173 -13.96 -1.62 19.67
C GLU A 173 -14.00 -2.28 21.05
N ARG A 174 -15.19 -2.34 21.67
CA ARG A 174 -15.37 -3.03 22.98
C ARG A 174 -14.99 -4.50 22.94
N ARG A 175 -15.20 -5.18 21.82
CA ARG A 175 -14.75 -6.58 21.64
C ARG A 175 -13.24 -6.64 21.50
N LEU A 176 -12.67 -5.77 20.67
CA LEU A 176 -11.23 -5.72 20.46
C LEU A 176 -10.46 -5.37 21.72
N THR A 177 -10.96 -4.47 22.57
CA THR A 177 -10.31 -4.08 23.84
C THR A 177 -10.23 -5.23 24.85
N ARG A 178 -10.98 -6.32 24.66
CA ARG A 178 -10.88 -7.54 25.51
C ARG A 178 -9.74 -8.46 25.09
N LEU A 179 -9.19 -8.28 23.90
CA LEU A 179 -8.08 -9.06 23.38
C LEU A 179 -6.75 -8.39 23.71
N THR A 180 -5.71 -9.19 23.96
CA THR A 180 -4.36 -8.65 24.07
C THR A 180 -3.89 -8.09 22.72
N PRO A 181 -2.90 -7.17 22.70
CA PRO A 181 -2.33 -6.67 21.46
C PRO A 181 -1.81 -7.79 20.54
N GLU A 182 -1.21 -8.83 21.11
CA GLU A 182 -0.70 -10.01 20.40
C GLU A 182 -1.83 -10.80 19.73
N ALA A 183 -2.93 -11.03 20.47
CA ALA A 183 -4.10 -11.74 19.93
C ALA A 183 -4.73 -10.94 18.78
N ARG A 184 -4.85 -9.61 18.92
CA ARG A 184 -5.36 -8.74 17.87
C ARG A 184 -4.45 -8.71 16.63
N ALA A 185 -3.13 -8.69 16.84
CA ALA A 185 -2.16 -8.75 15.75
C ALA A 185 -2.29 -10.09 14.99
N ARG A 186 -2.44 -11.21 15.71
CA ARG A 186 -2.66 -12.53 15.09
C ARG A 186 -3.95 -12.58 14.26
N GLU A 187 -5.07 -12.07 14.77
CA GLU A 187 -6.34 -12.01 14.02
C GLU A 187 -6.19 -11.24 12.70
N VAL A 188 -5.45 -10.10 12.72
CA VAL A 188 -5.18 -9.32 11.50
C VAL A 188 -4.30 -10.10 10.53
N ILE A 189 -3.27 -10.79 11.02
CA ILE A 189 -2.39 -11.63 10.20
C ILE A 189 -3.15 -12.80 9.59
N GLU A 190 -3.99 -13.48 10.37
CA GLU A 190 -4.86 -14.56 9.89
C GLU A 190 -5.82 -14.09 8.79
N LEU A 191 -6.27 -12.84 8.85
CA LEU A 191 -7.12 -12.24 7.83
C LEU A 191 -6.33 -11.89 6.55
N CYS A 192 -5.10 -11.39 6.71
CA CYS A 192 -4.28 -10.85 5.64
C CYS A 192 -3.40 -11.89 4.92
N PHE A 193 -2.95 -12.93 5.62
CA PHE A 193 -2.06 -13.96 5.08
C PHE A 193 -2.84 -15.21 4.64
N ALA A 194 -2.36 -15.86 3.61
CA ALA A 194 -2.83 -17.22 3.26
C ALA A 194 -2.32 -18.23 4.27
N ASP A 195 -1.07 -18.09 4.69
CA ASP A 195 -0.40 -18.91 5.69
C ASP A 195 0.19 -18.04 6.81
N PRO A 196 -0.53 -17.86 7.93
CA PRO A 196 -0.05 -17.06 9.06
C PRO A 196 1.26 -17.57 9.70
N SER A 197 1.64 -18.83 9.45
CA SER A 197 2.89 -19.39 10.00
C SER A 197 4.15 -18.78 9.34
N ARG A 198 3.99 -18.12 8.19
CA ARG A 198 5.08 -17.46 7.50
C ARG A 198 5.56 -16.16 8.16
N ILE A 199 4.76 -15.61 9.10
CA ILE A 199 5.21 -14.39 9.77
C ILE A 199 6.32 -14.72 10.77
N PRO A 200 7.48 -14.06 10.68
CA PRO A 200 8.52 -14.19 11.68
C PRO A 200 8.06 -13.66 13.03
N GLU A 201 8.53 -14.27 14.13
CA GLU A 201 8.18 -13.87 15.49
C GLU A 201 8.48 -12.38 15.75
N GLN A 202 9.60 -11.88 15.27
CA GLN A 202 9.95 -10.44 15.36
C GLN A 202 8.85 -9.56 14.70
N ARG A 203 8.37 -9.92 13.51
CA ARG A 203 7.33 -9.15 12.80
C ARG A 203 5.98 -9.23 13.52
N LEU A 204 5.68 -10.36 14.13
CA LEU A 204 4.49 -10.50 14.97
C LEU A 204 4.57 -9.60 16.21
N ALA A 205 5.72 -9.56 16.87
CA ALA A 205 5.96 -8.68 18.03
C ALA A 205 5.85 -7.20 17.64
N GLU A 206 6.43 -6.79 16.52
CA GLU A 206 6.31 -5.43 15.97
C GLU A 206 4.86 -5.06 15.62
N ALA A 207 4.10 -6.01 15.05
CA ALA A 207 2.67 -5.81 14.78
C ALA A 207 1.85 -5.67 16.07
N ALA A 208 2.17 -6.43 17.10
CA ALA A 208 1.52 -6.33 18.42
C ALA A 208 1.82 -4.97 19.08
N GLU A 209 3.06 -4.50 19.00
CA GLU A 209 3.44 -3.17 19.50
C GLU A 209 2.70 -2.04 18.75
N GLU A 210 2.54 -2.16 17.43
CA GLU A 210 1.75 -1.22 16.65
C GLU A 210 0.27 -1.22 17.07
N VAL A 211 -0.31 -2.41 17.33
CA VAL A 211 -1.67 -2.55 17.85
C VAL A 211 -1.79 -1.89 19.24
N ARG A 212 -0.82 -2.13 20.15
CA ARG A 212 -0.79 -1.55 21.48
C ARG A 212 -0.77 -0.01 21.40
N ARG A 213 0.18 0.53 20.67
CA ARG A 213 0.32 1.97 20.48
C ARG A 213 -0.95 2.61 19.89
N ARG A 214 -1.51 2.00 18.84
CA ARG A 214 -2.75 2.49 18.23
C ARG A 214 -3.94 2.48 19.18
N SER A 215 -4.02 1.49 20.09
CA SER A 215 -5.12 1.43 21.06
C SER A 215 -5.10 2.57 22.10
N GLU A 216 -3.97 3.27 22.23
CA GLU A 216 -3.81 4.43 23.11
C GLU A 216 -4.17 5.77 22.42
N LEU A 217 -4.35 5.75 21.08
CA LEU A 217 -4.62 6.96 20.30
C LEU A 217 -6.12 7.26 20.26
N PRO A 218 -6.54 8.47 20.71
CA PRO A 218 -7.97 8.81 20.79
C PRO A 218 -8.68 8.86 19.44
N TRP A 219 -7.94 9.03 18.36
CA TRP A 219 -8.47 9.11 16.99
C TRP A 219 -8.44 7.78 16.22
N ALA A 220 -7.89 6.70 16.77
CA ALA A 220 -7.65 5.46 16.03
C ALA A 220 -8.91 4.86 15.39
N MET A 221 -10.02 4.85 16.12
CA MET A 221 -11.29 4.34 15.60
C MET A 221 -11.89 5.27 14.54
N ASP A 222 -11.80 6.58 14.74
CA ASP A 222 -12.27 7.57 13.76
C ASP A 222 -11.43 7.52 12.48
N ALA A 223 -10.13 7.36 12.59
CA ALA A 223 -9.23 7.17 11.46
C ALA A 223 -9.59 5.92 10.66
N PHE A 224 -9.83 4.79 11.31
CA PHE A 224 -10.20 3.55 10.64
C PHE A 224 -11.58 3.66 9.96
N THR A 225 -12.61 4.06 10.71
CA THR A 225 -13.98 4.14 10.18
C THR A 225 -14.15 5.27 9.17
N GLY A 226 -13.49 6.41 9.38
CA GLY A 226 -13.45 7.53 8.44
C GLY A 226 -12.81 7.12 7.10
N SER A 227 -11.68 6.39 7.17
CA SER A 227 -11.01 5.84 5.99
C SER A 227 -11.87 4.81 5.24
N LEU A 228 -12.52 3.92 5.97
CA LEU A 228 -13.43 2.94 5.38
C LEU A 228 -14.63 3.63 4.69
N ARG A 229 -15.21 4.66 5.32
CA ARG A 229 -16.27 5.49 4.69
C ARG A 229 -15.75 6.20 3.44
N GLY A 230 -14.53 6.77 3.51
CA GLY A 230 -13.87 7.41 2.37
C GLY A 230 -13.66 6.44 1.20
N LEU A 231 -13.22 5.21 1.50
CA LEU A 231 -13.07 4.15 0.51
C LEU A 231 -14.40 3.78 -0.14
N VAL A 232 -15.45 3.52 0.67
CA VAL A 232 -16.77 3.18 0.16
C VAL A 232 -17.37 4.32 -0.68
N ARG A 233 -17.23 5.57 -0.25
CA ARG A 233 -17.66 6.73 -1.05
C ARG A 233 -16.94 6.77 -2.40
N CYS A 234 -15.64 6.49 -2.43
CA CYS A 234 -14.86 6.44 -3.66
C CYS A 234 -15.39 5.34 -4.62
N TYR A 235 -15.88 4.21 -4.10
CA TYR A 235 -16.46 3.15 -4.91
C TYR A 235 -17.70 3.59 -5.69
N PHE A 236 -18.44 4.53 -5.15
CA PHE A 236 -19.63 5.12 -5.81
C PHE A 236 -19.30 6.32 -6.71
N SER A 237 -18.03 6.70 -6.83
CA SER A 237 -17.63 7.77 -7.74
C SER A 237 -17.93 7.40 -9.19
N ARG A 238 -18.51 8.35 -9.93
CA ARG A 238 -18.96 8.17 -11.32
C ARG A 238 -18.20 9.10 -12.27
N GLY A 239 -18.36 8.88 -13.55
CA GLY A 239 -17.76 9.72 -14.58
C GLY A 239 -16.21 9.72 -14.52
N PRO A 240 -15.56 10.86 -14.71
CA PRO A 240 -14.10 10.98 -14.70
C PRO A 240 -13.44 10.53 -13.39
N ALA A 241 -14.13 10.70 -12.25
CA ALA A 241 -13.61 10.34 -10.93
C ALA A 241 -13.73 8.84 -10.59
N SER A 242 -14.34 8.02 -11.44
CA SER A 242 -14.45 6.58 -11.20
C SER A 242 -13.07 5.92 -11.21
N PRO A 243 -12.67 5.12 -10.19
CA PRO A 243 -11.41 4.41 -10.15
C PRO A 243 -11.14 3.56 -11.40
N TRP A 244 -12.18 2.90 -11.94
CA TRP A 244 -12.06 2.12 -13.18
C TRP A 244 -11.78 2.98 -14.42
N ARG A 245 -12.24 4.23 -14.43
CA ARG A 245 -11.94 5.17 -15.51
C ARG A 245 -10.55 5.76 -15.36
N LEU A 246 -10.16 6.12 -14.15
CA LEU A 246 -8.82 6.59 -13.81
C LEU A 246 -7.74 5.54 -14.12
N ALA A 247 -8.02 4.25 -13.87
CA ALA A 247 -7.09 3.18 -14.23
C ALA A 247 -6.70 3.20 -15.73
N ARG A 248 -7.61 3.60 -16.62
CA ARG A 248 -7.35 3.72 -18.07
C ARG A 248 -6.47 4.91 -18.44
N SER A 249 -6.31 5.87 -17.53
CA SER A 249 -5.51 7.08 -17.73
C SER A 249 -4.09 6.96 -17.15
N VAL A 250 -3.76 5.84 -16.50
CA VAL A 250 -2.42 5.58 -15.97
C VAL A 250 -1.44 5.43 -17.13
N GLN A 251 -0.38 6.23 -17.14
CA GLN A 251 0.64 6.23 -18.19
C GLN A 251 1.90 5.46 -17.78
N ALA A 252 2.17 5.35 -16.48
CA ALA A 252 3.36 4.69 -15.96
C ALA A 252 3.32 3.17 -16.20
N PRO A 253 4.45 2.54 -16.56
CA PRO A 253 4.57 1.09 -16.52
C PRO A 253 4.12 0.56 -15.16
N THR A 254 3.20 -0.42 -15.18
CA THR A 254 2.50 -0.83 -13.96
C THR A 254 2.64 -2.34 -13.72
N LEU A 255 2.95 -2.72 -12.49
CA LEU A 255 2.81 -4.07 -11.96
C LEU A 255 1.52 -4.16 -11.14
N VAL A 256 0.62 -5.05 -11.54
CA VAL A 256 -0.56 -5.43 -10.77
C VAL A 256 -0.28 -6.79 -10.15
N MET A 257 -0.19 -6.84 -8.83
CA MET A 257 0.11 -8.04 -8.07
C MET A 257 -1.04 -8.42 -7.16
N TRP A 258 -1.28 -9.73 -7.02
CA TRP A 258 -2.36 -10.26 -6.18
C TRP A 258 -2.00 -11.61 -5.60
N GLY A 259 -2.37 -11.88 -4.36
CA GLY A 259 -2.38 -13.23 -3.82
C GLY A 259 -3.66 -13.98 -4.23
N ASP A 260 -3.54 -15.26 -4.58
CA ASP A 260 -4.69 -16.08 -4.98
C ASP A 260 -5.63 -16.43 -3.82
N GLN A 261 -5.12 -16.30 -2.58
CA GLN A 261 -5.88 -16.54 -1.33
C GLN A 261 -6.29 -15.25 -0.61
N ASP A 262 -6.30 -14.11 -1.32
CA ASP A 262 -6.72 -12.84 -0.75
C ASP A 262 -8.19 -12.88 -0.30
N ARG A 263 -8.40 -12.72 1.03
CA ARG A 263 -9.71 -12.77 1.69
C ARG A 263 -10.35 -11.38 1.83
N LEU A 264 -9.59 -10.30 1.60
CA LEU A 264 -10.07 -8.92 1.74
C LEU A 264 -10.47 -8.31 0.41
N VAL A 265 -9.64 -8.44 -0.61
CA VAL A 265 -9.90 -7.96 -1.97
C VAL A 265 -9.71 -9.12 -2.94
N HIS A 266 -10.80 -9.72 -3.36
CA HIS A 266 -10.77 -10.99 -4.06
C HIS A 266 -9.98 -10.95 -5.37
N VAL A 267 -9.19 -11.99 -5.62
CA VAL A 267 -8.30 -12.15 -6.78
C VAL A 267 -9.00 -12.02 -8.14
N SER A 268 -10.32 -12.24 -8.21
CA SER A 268 -11.09 -12.05 -9.47
C SER A 268 -10.99 -10.61 -10.03
N LEU A 269 -10.59 -9.63 -9.20
CA LEU A 269 -10.35 -8.27 -9.65
C LEU A 269 -8.98 -8.08 -10.33
N ALA A 270 -8.04 -8.99 -10.13
CA ALA A 270 -6.67 -8.86 -10.60
C ALA A 270 -6.59 -8.70 -12.13
N ALA A 271 -7.18 -9.63 -12.87
CA ALA A 271 -7.19 -9.59 -14.34
C ALA A 271 -7.92 -8.34 -14.88
N ARG A 272 -9.03 -7.95 -14.24
CA ARG A 272 -9.78 -6.76 -14.63
C ARG A 272 -8.98 -5.48 -14.36
N THR A 273 -8.27 -5.41 -13.23
CA THR A 273 -7.42 -4.26 -12.88
C THR A 273 -6.27 -4.13 -13.87
N ALA A 274 -5.57 -5.22 -14.16
CA ALA A 274 -4.49 -5.21 -15.14
C ALA A 274 -4.99 -4.86 -16.56
N ALA A 275 -6.16 -5.38 -16.97
CA ALA A 275 -6.73 -5.06 -18.27
C ALA A 275 -7.22 -3.59 -18.41
N ALA A 276 -7.50 -2.92 -17.28
CA ALA A 276 -7.92 -1.52 -17.29
C ALA A 276 -6.74 -0.55 -17.46
N ILE A 277 -5.51 -0.96 -17.14
CA ILE A 277 -4.31 -0.11 -17.19
C ILE A 277 -3.55 -0.39 -18.50
N PRO A 278 -3.24 0.64 -19.31
CA PRO A 278 -2.68 0.45 -20.66
C PRO A 278 -1.37 -0.35 -20.70
N ASP A 279 -0.41 -0.04 -19.84
CA ASP A 279 0.89 -0.73 -19.77
C ASP A 279 1.03 -1.52 -18.45
N ALA A 280 0.16 -2.50 -18.26
CA ALA A 280 0.17 -3.35 -17.08
C ALA A 280 0.74 -4.74 -17.33
N ARG A 281 1.42 -5.25 -16.30
CA ARG A 281 1.86 -6.63 -16.14
C ARG A 281 1.13 -7.22 -14.93
N LEU A 282 0.58 -8.40 -15.07
CA LEU A 282 -0.14 -9.11 -14.00
C LEU A 282 0.73 -10.21 -13.40
N LEU A 283 0.80 -10.24 -12.07
CA LEU A 283 1.34 -11.36 -11.29
C LEU A 283 0.30 -11.81 -10.25
N VAL A 284 -0.12 -13.07 -10.33
CA VAL A 284 -0.90 -13.69 -9.27
C VAL A 284 0.00 -14.69 -8.56
N LEU A 285 0.16 -14.48 -7.24
CA LEU A 285 1.04 -15.31 -6.39
C LEU A 285 0.24 -16.46 -5.79
N PRO A 286 0.65 -17.71 -6.02
CA PRO A 286 -0.02 -18.86 -5.42
C PRO A 286 0.25 -18.93 -3.92
N ASN A 287 -0.78 -19.32 -3.15
CA ASN A 287 -0.71 -19.48 -1.70
C ASN A 287 -0.24 -18.20 -0.97
N VAL A 288 -0.63 -17.03 -1.46
CA VAL A 288 -0.38 -15.73 -0.85
C VAL A 288 -1.71 -15.02 -0.61
N GLY A 289 -1.80 -14.29 0.49
CA GLY A 289 -2.99 -13.53 0.87
C GLY A 289 -2.98 -12.08 0.38
N HIS A 290 -3.51 -11.18 1.20
CA HIS A 290 -3.74 -9.77 0.87
C HIS A 290 -2.47 -8.91 0.85
N THR A 291 -1.45 -9.29 1.60
CA THR A 291 -0.26 -8.47 1.86
C THR A 291 1.01 -9.16 1.35
N ALA A 292 1.10 -9.35 0.02
CA ALA A 292 2.24 -10.03 -0.62
C ALA A 292 3.60 -9.43 -0.22
N GLN A 293 3.68 -8.11 0.02
CA GLN A 293 4.91 -7.44 0.47
C GLN A 293 5.38 -7.89 1.87
N LEU A 294 4.48 -8.47 2.67
CA LEU A 294 4.78 -9.03 4.00
C LEU A 294 4.91 -10.55 3.95
N GLU A 295 4.02 -11.24 3.24
CA GLU A 295 3.95 -12.69 3.22
C GLU A 295 4.99 -13.34 2.31
N ASP A 296 5.32 -12.68 1.18
CA ASP A 296 6.36 -13.10 0.23
C ASP A 296 7.16 -11.89 -0.29
N PRO A 297 7.95 -11.24 0.57
CA PRO A 297 8.70 -10.04 0.20
C PRO A 297 9.75 -10.30 -0.89
N ARG A 298 10.31 -11.53 -0.97
CA ARG A 298 11.34 -11.85 -1.96
C ARG A 298 10.79 -11.95 -3.38
N THR A 299 9.68 -12.65 -3.57
CA THR A 299 9.03 -12.73 -4.89
C THR A 299 8.46 -11.37 -5.28
N THR A 300 7.92 -10.62 -4.31
CA THR A 300 7.46 -9.24 -4.52
C THR A 300 8.61 -8.35 -5.00
N ALA A 301 9.79 -8.40 -4.35
CA ALA A 301 10.97 -7.63 -4.75
C ALA A 301 11.42 -7.98 -6.18
N ARG A 302 11.51 -9.27 -6.53
CA ARG A 302 11.88 -9.72 -7.88
C ARG A 302 10.92 -9.20 -8.95
N ALA A 303 9.63 -9.18 -8.68
CA ALA A 303 8.63 -8.66 -9.60
C ALA A 303 8.74 -7.14 -9.77
N VAL A 304 8.99 -6.40 -8.68
CA VAL A 304 9.23 -4.95 -8.72
C VAL A 304 10.50 -4.63 -9.52
N LEU A 305 11.60 -5.33 -9.27
CA LEU A 305 12.86 -5.14 -10.00
C LEU A 305 12.68 -5.41 -11.50
N ALA A 306 11.96 -6.46 -11.86
CA ALA A 306 11.66 -6.76 -13.27
C ALA A 306 10.88 -5.64 -13.95
N LEU A 307 9.89 -5.03 -13.25
CA LEU A 307 9.18 -3.87 -13.78
C LEU A 307 10.12 -2.68 -14.02
N VAL A 308 11.04 -2.40 -13.09
CA VAL A 308 12.00 -1.29 -13.19
C VAL A 308 12.98 -1.52 -14.34
N GLU A 309 13.51 -2.75 -14.48
CA GLU A 309 14.38 -3.14 -15.58
C GLU A 309 13.69 -2.98 -16.94
N ASP A 310 12.43 -3.43 -17.06
CA ASP A 310 11.64 -3.29 -18.29
C ASP A 310 11.39 -1.82 -18.64
N ALA A 311 11.09 -1.00 -17.62
CA ALA A 311 10.87 0.44 -17.81
C ALA A 311 12.15 1.17 -18.25
N ALA A 312 13.30 0.77 -17.73
CA ALA A 312 14.59 1.35 -18.14
C ALA A 312 15.01 0.93 -19.55
N ALA A 313 14.65 -0.29 -20.00
CA ALA A 313 14.95 -0.80 -21.33
C ALA A 313 14.07 -0.20 -22.42
N THR A 314 12.92 0.39 -22.08
CA THR A 314 12.01 1.03 -23.02
C THR A 314 12.24 2.54 -22.99
N PRO A 315 12.92 3.15 -23.98
CA PRO A 315 13.08 4.60 -24.01
C PRO A 315 11.70 5.26 -24.05
N GLY A 316 11.33 5.95 -22.99
CA GLY A 316 10.12 6.79 -22.99
C GLY A 316 10.21 7.84 -24.11
N PRO A 317 9.07 8.33 -24.62
CA PRO A 317 9.07 9.42 -25.59
C PRO A 317 9.90 10.58 -25.01
N ARG A 318 10.93 11.01 -25.77
CA ARG A 318 11.77 12.17 -25.39
C ARG A 318 10.82 13.33 -25.07
N ARG A 319 10.77 13.73 -23.82
CA ARG A 319 10.14 15.00 -23.46
C ARG A 319 11.06 16.09 -23.98
N ASP A 320 10.68 16.70 -25.08
CA ASP A 320 11.33 17.92 -25.55
C ASP A 320 11.30 18.92 -24.40
N ARG A 321 12.49 19.32 -23.97
CA ARG A 321 12.68 20.43 -23.04
C ARG A 321 12.46 21.72 -23.89
N THR A 322 11.24 22.23 -23.85
CA THR A 322 10.93 23.60 -24.25
C THR A 322 10.83 24.46 -23.01
#